data_1d41dc8bab631c843159d0950a83276f
#
_entry.id   1d41dc8bab631c843159d0950a83276f
#
_cell.length_a   1.000
_cell.length_b   1.000
_cell.length_c   1.000
_cell.angle_alpha   90.00
_cell.angle_beta   90.00
_cell.angle_gamma   90.00
#
_symmetry.space_group_name_H-M   'P 1'
#
loop_
_entity.id
_entity.type
_entity.pdbx_description
1 polymer ?
#
loop_
_entity_poly.entity_id
_entity_poly.type
_entity_poly.pdbx_seq_one_letter_code
_entity_poly.pdbx_strand_id
1 'polypeptide(L)'
;MLSNVKSPALYMQAAFRAQNPCLYKTSSGYARKENAYVFDFDPARTLTIFEEFANDLSADTSAGRGDVETRKEHIKELLNFFPVIGEDENGELIELDAEKVLTIPRKIRSVEVVRRGFMSNFLFQNISQVFGAPQAVMDILSNFDAVGEPNKKVTFSEEVKEDLSLNEDGEVEVPDSIILGVSNDIFGEKIFAPSQEEVVETVSKIVEKPDRAESVVNKLKTDTHNQVTAGIISEAKNAYGSEMKPADKKKLESKINSNADKLIDKTFTNYNIDKNIVEQERSDALKSRHESGRSTEEINAEFDKKVEQVTKQFQETLQTGLKDLVEESKKEVVKTVETNKREREKSVIEEGIRNHLRGFSRTIPSFLMAYGNDKVTLATFDTVIPDKVFKEVTSITLDQFRFLRDGGSYEDPETGEQKEFSGQLFDPVVFDDSVKEFLALKKKLADYFDEKSVEDIFDYIPPQKTNQIFTPKKMVKKMVDMLEEENPGCFDLPDKTFIDLYMKSGLYIAEIVKRLYQSDEMKRLYPDKYDRLKHIFEKQVYGLAPTEIIYKIATSYILGFDEDVKITHHNFKQVDALPYAKDGSLQKKLDEIYGD
;
A
#
# COMPACT_ATOMS: atom_id res chain seq x y z
N MET A 1 -17.26 9.77 11.65
CA MET A 1 -16.42 10.08 10.47
C MET A 1 -15.55 8.88 10.18
N LEU A 2 -15.62 8.35 8.97
CA LEU A 2 -14.81 7.20 8.53
C LEU A 2 -13.47 7.63 7.89
N SER A 3 -13.05 8.87 8.08
CA SER A 3 -11.77 9.40 7.58
C SER A 3 -10.61 8.56 8.09
N ASN A 4 -9.72 8.15 7.20
CA ASN A 4 -8.51 7.36 7.47
C ASN A 4 -8.70 5.85 7.73
N VAL A 5 -9.89 5.28 7.60
CA VAL A 5 -10.03 3.82 7.60
C VAL A 5 -9.55 3.29 6.25
N LYS A 6 -8.47 2.51 6.26
CA LYS A 6 -7.88 1.91 5.04
C LYS A 6 -8.31 0.46 4.82
N SER A 7 -8.70 -0.24 5.89
CA SER A 7 -9.14 -1.63 5.79
C SER A 7 -10.56 -1.71 5.22
N PRO A 8 -10.79 -2.42 4.10
CA PRO A 8 -12.11 -2.62 3.52
C PRO A 8 -13.10 -3.21 4.51
N ALA A 9 -12.70 -4.26 5.24
CA ALA A 9 -13.53 -4.90 6.23
C ALA A 9 -13.96 -3.97 7.36
N LEU A 10 -13.03 -3.18 7.93
CA LEU A 10 -13.36 -2.24 9.00
C LEU A 10 -14.24 -1.08 8.53
N TYR A 11 -14.01 -0.58 7.31
CA TYR A 11 -14.84 0.46 6.71
C TYR A 11 -16.27 -0.05 6.52
N MET A 12 -16.42 -1.20 5.88
CA MET A 12 -17.74 -1.78 5.62
C MET A 12 -18.46 -2.20 6.91
N GLN A 13 -17.75 -2.72 7.91
CA GLN A 13 -18.36 -2.96 9.24
C GLN A 13 -18.91 -1.68 9.87
N ALA A 14 -18.20 -0.57 9.77
CA ALA A 14 -18.68 0.71 10.27
C ALA A 14 -19.87 1.23 9.44
N ALA A 15 -19.83 1.09 8.12
CA ALA A 15 -20.91 1.46 7.22
C ALA A 15 -22.19 0.62 7.47
N PHE A 16 -22.06 -0.69 7.64
CA PHE A 16 -23.20 -1.58 7.97
C PHE A 16 -23.84 -1.27 9.32
N ARG A 17 -23.09 -0.71 10.28
CA ARG A 17 -23.70 -0.25 11.54
C ARG A 17 -24.73 0.87 11.35
N ALA A 18 -24.65 1.62 10.26
CA ALA A 18 -25.67 2.60 9.92
C ALA A 18 -27.04 1.95 9.63
N GLN A 19 -27.07 0.68 9.23
CA GLN A 19 -28.29 -0.08 8.96
C GLN A 19 -29.00 -0.60 10.23
N ASN A 20 -28.38 -0.50 11.42
CA ASN A 20 -29.00 -0.96 12.65
C ASN A 20 -30.37 -0.30 12.85
N PRO A 21 -31.40 -1.08 13.21
CA PRO A 21 -32.73 -0.56 13.49
C PRO A 21 -32.69 0.53 14.57
N CYS A 22 -33.37 1.61 14.34
CA CYS A 22 -33.52 2.68 15.31
C CYS A 22 -34.98 3.13 15.37
N LEU A 23 -35.52 3.17 16.59
CA LEU A 23 -36.84 3.73 16.87
C LEU A 23 -36.64 5.13 17.46
N TYR A 24 -37.35 6.11 16.94
CA TYR A 24 -37.34 7.46 17.44
C TYR A 24 -38.77 7.97 17.67
N LYS A 25 -38.93 8.89 18.63
CA LYS A 25 -40.21 9.46 18.99
C LYS A 25 -40.53 10.63 18.09
N THR A 26 -41.72 10.62 17.49
CA THR A 26 -42.29 11.72 16.70
C THR A 26 -43.50 12.33 17.41
N SER A 27 -44.05 13.39 16.90
CA SER A 27 -45.29 13.98 17.41
C SER A 27 -46.50 13.07 17.30
N SER A 28 -46.46 12.07 16.38
CA SER A 28 -47.54 11.11 16.12
C SER A 28 -47.28 9.73 16.74
N GLY A 29 -46.19 9.52 17.49
CA GLY A 29 -45.83 8.24 18.11
C GLY A 29 -44.39 7.83 17.85
N TYR A 30 -44.10 6.53 17.81
CA TYR A 30 -42.80 6.01 17.48
C TYR A 30 -42.73 5.68 15.98
N ALA A 31 -41.66 6.16 15.34
CA ALA A 31 -41.31 5.83 13.96
C ALA A 31 -40.00 5.02 13.92
N ARG A 32 -39.89 4.14 12.94
CA ARG A 32 -38.66 3.40 12.65
C ARG A 32 -37.87 4.15 11.58
N LYS A 33 -36.56 4.14 11.73
CA LYS A 33 -35.65 4.63 10.69
C LYS A 33 -35.85 3.80 9.41
N GLU A 34 -36.18 4.43 8.31
CA GLU A 34 -36.41 3.78 7.01
C GLU A 34 -35.10 3.64 6.23
N ASN A 35 -34.29 4.69 6.22
CA ASN A 35 -33.04 4.75 5.47
C ASN A 35 -31.87 5.19 6.36
N ALA A 36 -30.66 4.80 5.96
CA ALA A 36 -29.42 5.27 6.53
C ALA A 36 -28.43 5.61 5.41
N TYR A 37 -27.73 6.71 5.55
CA TYR A 37 -26.76 7.18 4.57
C TYR A 37 -25.38 7.28 5.21
N VAL A 38 -24.36 6.87 4.45
CA VAL A 38 -22.95 7.06 4.79
C VAL A 38 -22.37 8.04 3.79
N PHE A 39 -21.86 9.17 4.29
CA PHE A 39 -21.21 10.17 3.47
C PHE A 39 -19.69 10.04 3.61
N ASP A 40 -18.99 9.96 2.49
CA ASP A 40 -17.54 10.01 2.43
C ASP A 40 -17.12 11.05 1.39
N PHE A 41 -16.08 11.82 1.70
CA PHE A 41 -15.57 12.91 0.86
C PHE A 41 -14.26 12.55 0.14
N ASP A 42 -13.89 11.27 0.14
CA ASP A 42 -12.76 10.73 -0.61
C ASP A 42 -13.24 9.63 -1.56
N PRO A 43 -13.73 10.01 -2.74
CA PRO A 43 -14.34 9.06 -3.68
C PRO A 43 -13.35 7.99 -4.16
N ALA A 44 -12.07 8.34 -4.33
CA ALA A 44 -11.05 7.38 -4.74
C ALA A 44 -10.89 6.26 -3.72
N ARG A 45 -10.73 6.63 -2.44
CA ARG A 45 -10.61 5.67 -1.35
C ARG A 45 -11.88 4.86 -1.18
N THR A 46 -13.04 5.52 -1.15
CA THR A 46 -14.34 4.86 -0.95
C THR A 46 -14.61 3.81 -2.01
N LEU A 47 -14.42 4.14 -3.28
CA LEU A 47 -14.67 3.21 -4.38
C LEU A 47 -13.62 2.09 -4.43
N THR A 48 -12.35 2.38 -4.08
CA THR A 48 -11.33 1.35 -3.93
C THR A 48 -11.68 0.35 -2.82
N ILE A 49 -12.07 0.86 -1.65
CA ILE A 49 -12.51 0.02 -0.52
C ILE A 49 -13.72 -0.84 -0.91
N PHE A 50 -14.64 -0.26 -1.68
CA PHE A 50 -15.84 -0.95 -2.14
C PHE A 50 -15.49 -2.08 -3.11
N GLU A 51 -14.60 -1.82 -4.07
CA GLU A 51 -14.07 -2.82 -5.00
C GLU A 51 -13.34 -3.94 -4.27
N GLU A 52 -12.40 -3.59 -3.39
CA GLU A 52 -11.62 -4.56 -2.61
C GLU A 52 -12.53 -5.41 -1.73
N PHE A 53 -13.47 -4.81 -1.00
CA PHE A 53 -14.40 -5.57 -0.15
C PHE A 53 -15.26 -6.55 -0.95
N ALA A 54 -15.81 -6.13 -2.09
CA ALA A 54 -16.63 -6.99 -2.94
C ALA A 54 -15.84 -8.21 -3.44
N ASN A 55 -14.56 -8.02 -3.76
CA ASN A 55 -13.72 -9.04 -4.36
C ASN A 55 -12.96 -9.90 -3.32
N ASP A 56 -12.71 -9.40 -2.11
CA ASP A 56 -12.05 -10.16 -1.04
C ASP A 56 -12.99 -11.19 -0.37
N LEU A 57 -14.29 -11.13 -0.64
CA LEU A 57 -15.26 -12.13 -0.15
C LEU A 57 -15.17 -13.48 -0.89
N SER A 58 -14.51 -13.54 -2.04
CA SER A 58 -14.34 -14.76 -2.83
C SER A 58 -12.86 -15.11 -2.98
N ALA A 59 -12.52 -16.39 -2.82
CA ALA A 59 -11.16 -16.90 -3.03
C ALA A 59 -10.67 -16.69 -4.47
N ASP A 60 -11.59 -16.66 -5.44
CA ASP A 60 -11.25 -16.53 -6.87
C ASP A 60 -10.83 -15.10 -7.26
N THR A 61 -11.25 -14.10 -6.49
CA THR A 61 -11.00 -12.67 -6.78
C THR A 61 -10.23 -11.95 -5.67
N SER A 62 -10.00 -12.58 -4.53
CA SER A 62 -9.24 -12.01 -3.40
C SER A 62 -7.79 -11.68 -3.80
N ALA A 63 -7.22 -10.68 -3.15
CA ALA A 63 -5.85 -10.20 -3.41
C ALA A 63 -5.58 -9.80 -4.88
N GLY A 64 -6.59 -9.26 -5.55
CA GLY A 64 -6.45 -8.77 -6.94
C GLY A 64 -6.54 -9.86 -8.02
N ARG A 65 -6.85 -11.10 -7.67
CA ARG A 65 -7.03 -12.22 -8.61
C ARG A 65 -8.32 -12.08 -9.42
N GLY A 66 -8.51 -12.98 -10.38
CA GLY A 66 -9.71 -13.08 -11.20
C GLY A 66 -9.72 -12.12 -12.39
N ASP A 67 -10.58 -12.42 -13.34
CA ASP A 67 -10.80 -11.57 -14.51
C ASP A 67 -11.74 -10.39 -14.21
N VAL A 68 -11.74 -9.41 -15.10
CA VAL A 68 -12.50 -8.16 -14.94
C VAL A 68 -14.00 -8.40 -14.83
N GLU A 69 -14.54 -9.39 -15.57
CA GLU A 69 -15.98 -9.66 -15.59
C GLU A 69 -16.43 -10.30 -14.25
N THR A 70 -15.67 -11.27 -13.73
CA THR A 70 -15.95 -11.86 -12.41
C THR A 70 -15.88 -10.80 -11.30
N ARG A 71 -14.89 -9.90 -11.36
CA ARG A 71 -14.76 -8.79 -10.41
C ARG A 71 -15.93 -7.81 -10.50
N LYS A 72 -16.42 -7.51 -11.71
CA LYS A 72 -17.63 -6.70 -11.93
C LYS A 72 -18.89 -7.34 -11.34
N GLU A 73 -19.06 -8.64 -11.50
CA GLU A 73 -20.22 -9.38 -10.95
C GLU A 73 -20.29 -9.22 -9.42
N HIS A 74 -19.18 -9.40 -8.71
CA HIS A 74 -19.13 -9.23 -7.25
C HIS A 74 -19.46 -7.80 -6.81
N ILE A 75 -18.95 -6.80 -7.55
CA ILE A 75 -19.29 -5.39 -7.29
C ILE A 75 -20.79 -5.16 -7.51
N LYS A 76 -21.35 -5.70 -8.56
CA LYS A 76 -22.77 -5.58 -8.89
C LYS A 76 -23.65 -6.23 -7.80
N GLU A 77 -23.24 -7.39 -7.28
CA GLU A 77 -23.93 -8.01 -6.15
C GLU A 77 -23.89 -7.11 -4.90
N LEU A 78 -22.72 -6.54 -4.58
CA LEU A 78 -22.60 -5.62 -3.43
C LEU A 78 -23.43 -4.35 -3.62
N LEU A 79 -23.48 -3.77 -4.82
CA LEU A 79 -24.29 -2.59 -5.14
C LEU A 79 -25.79 -2.82 -4.95
N ASN A 80 -26.29 -4.04 -5.15
CA ASN A 80 -27.70 -4.39 -4.87
C ASN A 80 -28.04 -4.24 -3.38
N PHE A 81 -27.06 -4.42 -2.48
CA PHE A 81 -27.25 -4.29 -1.03
C PHE A 81 -26.84 -2.92 -0.48
N PHE A 82 -25.90 -2.28 -1.16
CA PHE A 82 -25.27 -1.03 -0.72
C PHE A 82 -25.03 -0.10 -1.91
N PRO A 83 -26.10 0.54 -2.43
CA PRO A 83 -25.97 1.46 -3.57
C PRO A 83 -25.00 2.60 -3.28
N VAL A 84 -24.17 2.93 -4.26
CA VAL A 84 -23.25 4.06 -4.22
C VAL A 84 -23.78 5.16 -5.11
N ILE A 85 -23.94 6.36 -4.54
CA ILE A 85 -24.40 7.55 -5.25
C ILE A 85 -23.22 8.51 -5.40
N GLY A 86 -22.99 8.97 -6.62
CA GLY A 86 -22.00 9.98 -6.96
C GLY A 86 -22.63 11.18 -7.63
N GLU A 87 -21.85 12.22 -7.85
CA GLU A 87 -22.21 13.41 -8.60
C GLU A 87 -21.62 13.29 -10.03
N ASP A 88 -22.40 13.60 -11.04
CA ASP A 88 -21.97 13.63 -12.44
C ASP A 88 -21.32 14.98 -12.82
N GLU A 89 -20.89 15.11 -14.08
CA GLU A 89 -20.25 16.33 -14.60
C GLU A 89 -21.18 17.56 -14.59
N ASN A 90 -22.50 17.36 -14.47
CA ASN A 90 -23.50 18.41 -14.42
C ASN A 90 -23.93 18.76 -12.97
N GLY A 91 -23.38 18.07 -11.96
CA GLY A 91 -23.75 18.24 -10.58
C GLY A 91 -25.02 17.48 -10.17
N GLU A 92 -25.48 16.51 -10.99
CA GLU A 92 -26.63 15.69 -10.67
C GLU A 92 -26.19 14.41 -9.91
N LEU A 93 -27.01 14.03 -8.92
CA LEU A 93 -26.75 12.78 -8.17
C LEU A 93 -27.19 11.58 -9.01
N ILE A 94 -26.26 10.71 -9.29
CA ILE A 94 -26.48 9.47 -10.04
C ILE A 94 -26.05 8.26 -9.23
N GLU A 95 -26.75 7.15 -9.42
CA GLU A 95 -26.33 5.86 -8.90
C GLU A 95 -25.19 5.30 -9.75
N LEU A 96 -24.10 4.88 -9.10
CA LEU A 96 -22.94 4.32 -9.79
C LEU A 96 -23.15 2.83 -10.06
N ASP A 97 -22.88 2.43 -11.30
CA ASP A 97 -22.83 1.03 -11.70
C ASP A 97 -21.45 0.40 -11.41
N ALA A 98 -21.34 -0.92 -11.57
CA ALA A 98 -20.11 -1.65 -11.29
C ALA A 98 -18.93 -1.19 -12.18
N GLU A 99 -19.20 -0.73 -13.39
CA GLU A 99 -18.18 -0.24 -14.30
C GLU A 99 -17.59 1.10 -13.80
N LYS A 100 -18.44 2.02 -13.37
CA LYS A 100 -17.99 3.28 -12.76
C LYS A 100 -17.25 3.07 -11.45
N VAL A 101 -17.70 2.13 -10.62
CA VAL A 101 -16.99 1.77 -9.37
C VAL A 101 -15.59 1.27 -9.65
N LEU A 102 -15.35 0.51 -10.73
CA LEU A 102 -14.02 0.05 -11.14
C LEU A 102 -13.19 1.15 -11.82
N THR A 103 -13.78 1.90 -12.73
CA THR A 103 -13.04 2.82 -13.61
C THR A 103 -12.64 4.12 -12.93
N ILE A 104 -13.47 4.67 -12.04
CA ILE A 104 -13.18 5.92 -11.33
C ILE A 104 -11.91 5.81 -10.45
N PRO A 105 -11.75 4.80 -9.58
CA PRO A 105 -10.53 4.64 -8.80
C PRO A 105 -9.28 4.44 -9.66
N ARG A 106 -9.39 3.66 -10.74
CA ARG A 106 -8.29 3.44 -11.69
C ARG A 106 -7.84 4.74 -12.35
N LYS A 107 -8.80 5.54 -12.82
CA LYS A 107 -8.52 6.86 -13.40
C LYS A 107 -7.85 7.81 -12.39
N ILE A 108 -8.33 7.84 -11.14
CA ILE A 108 -7.74 8.67 -10.09
C ILE A 108 -6.32 8.20 -9.76
N ARG A 109 -6.09 6.89 -9.65
CA ARG A 109 -4.75 6.32 -9.41
C ARG A 109 -3.80 6.66 -10.56
N SER A 110 -4.21 6.48 -11.81
CA SER A 110 -3.37 6.77 -12.97
C SER A 110 -3.02 8.25 -13.09
N VAL A 111 -3.97 9.15 -12.85
CA VAL A 111 -3.72 10.60 -12.80
C VAL A 111 -2.74 10.97 -11.68
N GLU A 112 -2.87 10.36 -10.50
CA GLU A 112 -1.93 10.59 -9.39
C GLU A 112 -0.52 10.09 -9.74
N VAL A 113 -0.40 8.91 -10.33
CA VAL A 113 0.88 8.35 -10.79
C VAL A 113 1.56 9.31 -11.76
N VAL A 114 0.85 9.80 -12.77
CA VAL A 114 1.38 10.75 -13.75
C VAL A 114 1.79 12.06 -13.07
N ARG A 115 0.94 12.65 -12.24
CA ARG A 115 1.24 13.89 -11.51
C ARG A 115 2.48 13.79 -10.63
N ARG A 116 2.77 12.61 -10.08
CA ARG A 116 3.98 12.33 -9.28
C ARG A 116 5.16 11.86 -10.13
N GLY A 117 5.09 11.96 -11.44
CA GLY A 117 6.17 11.50 -12.33
C GLY A 117 6.49 10.02 -12.15
N PHE A 118 5.48 9.19 -11.99
CA PHE A 118 5.55 7.74 -11.76
C PHE A 118 6.18 7.31 -10.42
N MET A 119 6.33 8.23 -9.46
CA MET A 119 6.87 7.93 -8.13
C MET A 119 5.78 7.61 -7.08
N SER A 120 4.58 7.24 -7.51
CA SER A 120 3.49 6.84 -6.61
C SER A 120 3.60 5.38 -6.18
N ASN A 121 3.21 5.09 -4.93
CA ASN A 121 3.12 3.73 -4.40
C ASN A 121 2.08 2.87 -5.11
N PHE A 122 1.12 3.46 -5.81
CA PHE A 122 0.14 2.72 -6.59
C PHE A 122 0.73 1.88 -7.72
N LEU A 123 1.96 2.17 -8.16
CA LEU A 123 2.66 1.37 -9.15
C LEU A 123 3.22 0.05 -8.61
N PHE A 124 3.30 -0.12 -7.27
CA PHE A 124 4.01 -1.23 -6.66
C PHE A 124 3.07 -2.13 -5.89
N GLN A 125 3.24 -3.42 -6.07
CA GLN A 125 2.50 -4.47 -5.36
C GLN A 125 3.45 -5.57 -4.88
N ASN A 126 2.95 -6.49 -4.08
CA ASN A 126 3.65 -7.70 -3.64
C ASN A 126 5.06 -7.45 -3.06
N ILE A 127 5.30 -6.30 -2.44
CA ILE A 127 6.62 -5.92 -1.92
C ILE A 127 7.15 -6.95 -0.91
N SER A 128 6.26 -7.58 -0.15
CA SER A 128 6.62 -8.64 0.82
C SER A 128 7.28 -9.86 0.16
N GLN A 129 7.08 -10.09 -1.13
CA GLN A 129 7.74 -11.20 -1.86
C GLN A 129 9.26 -11.03 -1.94
N VAL A 130 9.76 -9.80 -1.79
CA VAL A 130 11.22 -9.52 -1.76
C VAL A 130 11.90 -10.26 -0.61
N PHE A 131 11.20 -10.55 0.48
CA PHE A 131 11.75 -11.34 1.59
C PHE A 131 12.07 -12.79 1.22
N GLY A 132 11.48 -13.32 0.14
CA GLY A 132 11.83 -14.65 -0.39
C GLY A 132 13.13 -14.68 -1.22
N ALA A 133 13.59 -13.50 -1.72
CA ALA A 133 14.81 -13.38 -2.53
C ALA A 133 15.57 -12.08 -2.20
N PRO A 134 15.90 -11.83 -0.92
CA PRO A 134 16.32 -10.50 -0.48
C PRO A 134 17.62 -10.05 -1.16
N GLN A 135 18.63 -10.90 -1.25
CA GLN A 135 19.92 -10.53 -1.84
C GLN A 135 19.82 -10.28 -3.34
N ALA A 136 19.20 -11.22 -4.10
CA ALA A 136 19.07 -11.11 -5.55
C ALA A 136 18.30 -9.85 -5.99
N VAL A 137 17.24 -9.51 -5.26
CA VAL A 137 16.45 -8.30 -5.53
C VAL A 137 17.19 -7.06 -5.09
N MET A 138 17.84 -7.07 -3.91
CA MET A 138 18.58 -5.90 -3.41
C MET A 138 19.79 -5.56 -4.26
N ASP A 139 20.47 -6.54 -4.86
CA ASP A 139 21.57 -6.30 -5.79
C ASP A 139 21.11 -5.52 -7.03
N ILE A 140 19.89 -5.74 -7.48
CA ILE A 140 19.26 -4.96 -8.55
C ILE A 140 18.83 -3.59 -8.04
N LEU A 141 18.08 -3.53 -6.95
CA LEU A 141 17.50 -2.30 -6.41
C LEU A 141 18.55 -1.30 -5.93
N SER A 142 19.71 -1.76 -5.47
CA SER A 142 20.83 -0.90 -5.03
C SER A 142 21.41 -0.04 -6.16
N ASN A 143 21.14 -0.37 -7.44
CA ASN A 143 21.53 0.48 -8.58
C ASN A 143 20.67 1.75 -8.69
N PHE A 144 19.53 1.79 -8.01
CA PHE A 144 18.65 2.97 -7.98
C PHE A 144 18.87 3.77 -6.72
N ASP A 145 18.97 5.12 -6.86
CA ASP A 145 18.89 5.97 -5.68
C ASP A 145 17.50 5.91 -5.09
N ALA A 146 17.43 5.67 -3.81
CA ALA A 146 16.18 5.77 -3.08
C ALA A 146 15.61 7.20 -3.18
N VAL A 147 14.33 7.29 -3.53
CA VAL A 147 13.56 8.54 -3.49
C VAL A 147 12.84 8.60 -2.15
N GLY A 148 13.30 9.47 -1.27
CA GLY A 148 12.80 9.60 0.11
C GLY A 148 13.88 10.18 1.02
N GLU A 149 13.86 9.89 2.31
CA GLU A 149 14.91 10.31 3.22
C GLU A 149 16.27 9.73 2.80
N PRO A 150 17.29 10.57 2.56
CA PRO A 150 18.52 10.18 1.85
C PRO A 150 19.45 9.20 2.58
N ASN A 151 19.15 8.77 3.80
CA ASN A 151 20.12 8.07 4.66
C ASN A 151 19.73 6.68 5.16
N LYS A 152 18.66 6.07 4.69
CA LYS A 152 18.35 4.69 5.06
C LYS A 152 18.67 3.74 3.91
N LYS A 153 19.92 3.23 3.88
CA LYS A 153 20.20 2.02 3.10
C LYS A 153 19.32 0.90 3.63
N VAL A 154 18.54 0.28 2.75
CA VAL A 154 17.88 -0.98 3.08
C VAL A 154 18.97 -2.02 3.18
N THR A 155 19.30 -2.42 4.39
CA THR A 155 20.17 -3.56 4.65
C THR A 155 19.30 -4.62 5.29
N PHE A 156 19.20 -5.77 4.63
CA PHE A 156 18.81 -6.98 5.30
C PHE A 156 20.01 -7.40 6.14
N SER A 157 20.02 -7.09 7.44
CA SER A 157 20.97 -7.65 8.37
C SER A 157 20.68 -9.15 8.51
N GLU A 158 21.70 -9.95 8.82
CA GLU A 158 21.51 -11.38 9.10
C GLU A 158 20.49 -11.59 10.24
N GLU A 159 20.50 -10.72 11.26
CA GLU A 159 19.52 -10.70 12.34
C GLU A 159 18.07 -10.55 11.84
N VAL A 160 17.82 -9.70 10.83
CA VAL A 160 16.49 -9.49 10.26
C VAL A 160 16.07 -10.67 9.38
N LYS A 161 17.00 -11.34 8.69
CA LYS A 161 16.70 -12.54 7.89
C LYS A 161 16.28 -13.71 8.78
N GLU A 162 16.92 -13.90 9.93
CA GLU A 162 16.60 -14.97 10.88
C GLU A 162 15.32 -14.67 11.70
N ASP A 163 15.05 -13.39 11.98
CA ASP A 163 13.95 -12.96 12.85
C ASP A 163 12.63 -12.72 12.13
N LEU A 164 12.63 -12.46 10.81
CA LEU A 164 11.43 -12.25 10.02
C LEU A 164 11.02 -13.54 9.27
N SER A 165 10.15 -14.34 9.90
CA SER A 165 9.43 -15.39 9.19
C SER A 165 8.07 -14.85 8.71
N LEU A 166 7.77 -15.09 7.42
CA LEU A 166 6.50 -14.75 6.80
C LEU A 166 5.77 -16.02 6.39
N ASN A 167 4.44 -16.04 6.57
CA ASN A 167 3.60 -17.10 6.03
C ASN A 167 3.40 -16.94 4.51
N GLU A 168 2.67 -17.86 3.88
CA GLU A 168 2.39 -17.84 2.44
C GLU A 168 1.63 -16.56 2.00
N ASP A 169 0.89 -15.93 2.93
CA ASP A 169 0.16 -14.68 2.70
C ASP A 169 1.03 -13.43 2.93
N GLY A 170 2.30 -13.61 3.31
CA GLY A 170 3.22 -12.52 3.59
C GLY A 170 3.00 -11.83 4.94
N GLU A 171 2.27 -12.44 5.87
CA GLU A 171 2.09 -11.97 7.23
C GLU A 171 3.22 -12.48 8.13
N VAL A 172 3.58 -11.67 9.13
CA VAL A 172 4.64 -12.02 10.08
C VAL A 172 4.19 -13.16 10.99
N GLU A 173 4.98 -14.25 11.00
CA GLU A 173 4.85 -15.34 11.96
C GLU A 173 5.91 -15.22 13.05
N VAL A 174 5.47 -15.38 14.30
CA VAL A 174 6.37 -15.52 15.45
C VAL A 174 6.38 -16.99 15.87
N PRO A 175 7.51 -17.71 15.74
CA PRO A 175 7.61 -19.12 16.12
C PRO A 175 7.27 -19.37 17.58
N ASP A 176 6.58 -20.47 17.88
CA ASP A 176 6.19 -20.85 19.24
C ASP A 176 7.40 -20.99 20.17
N SER A 177 8.55 -21.41 19.67
CA SER A 177 9.80 -21.51 20.44
C SER A 177 10.25 -20.14 20.98
N ILE A 178 10.14 -19.09 20.19
CA ILE A 178 10.46 -17.73 20.60
C ILE A 178 9.44 -17.21 21.62
N ILE A 179 8.13 -17.46 21.38
CA ILE A 179 7.08 -17.05 22.32
C ILE A 179 7.31 -17.70 23.69
N LEU A 180 7.64 -19.00 23.72
CA LEU A 180 7.91 -19.74 24.95
C LEU A 180 9.19 -19.26 25.65
N GLY A 181 10.29 -19.06 24.89
CA GLY A 181 11.56 -18.57 25.44
C GLY A 181 11.42 -17.18 26.06
N VAL A 182 10.90 -16.23 25.28
CA VAL A 182 10.71 -14.84 25.73
C VAL A 182 9.70 -14.74 26.87
N SER A 183 8.61 -15.55 26.84
CA SER A 183 7.64 -15.59 27.94
C SER A 183 8.27 -16.03 29.25
N ASN A 184 9.11 -17.06 29.23
CA ASN A 184 9.81 -17.55 30.41
C ASN A 184 10.80 -16.52 30.95
N ASP A 185 11.52 -15.82 30.08
CA ASP A 185 12.50 -14.80 30.47
C ASP A 185 11.83 -13.56 31.11
N ILE A 186 10.69 -13.13 30.55
CA ILE A 186 9.99 -11.92 31.02
C ILE A 186 9.19 -12.19 32.30
N PHE A 187 8.36 -13.24 32.28
CA PHE A 187 7.38 -13.45 33.34
C PHE A 187 7.89 -14.41 34.41
N GLY A 188 8.60 -15.47 34.03
CA GLY A 188 9.08 -16.49 34.95
C GLY A 188 7.98 -16.94 35.92
N GLU A 189 8.32 -17.02 37.23
CA GLU A 189 7.39 -17.34 38.33
C GLU A 189 6.74 -16.08 38.95
N LYS A 190 6.92 -14.89 38.39
CA LYS A 190 6.46 -13.63 38.97
C LYS A 190 4.95 -13.44 38.95
N ILE A 191 4.27 -14.10 38.06
CA ILE A 191 2.81 -14.03 37.88
C ILE A 191 2.18 -15.33 38.34
N PHE A 192 1.43 -15.27 39.41
CA PHE A 192 0.79 -16.43 40.00
C PHE A 192 -0.71 -16.41 39.74
N ALA A 193 -1.26 -17.58 39.45
CA ALA A 193 -2.69 -17.81 39.56
C ALA A 193 -3.10 -17.78 41.07
N PRO A 194 -4.38 -17.52 41.36
CA PRO A 194 -4.86 -17.66 42.74
C PRO A 194 -4.44 -19.00 43.34
N SER A 195 -3.96 -18.99 44.56
CA SER A 195 -3.44 -20.17 45.26
C SER A 195 -4.53 -21.22 45.48
N GLN A 196 -4.11 -22.46 45.73
CA GLN A 196 -5.08 -23.51 46.06
C GLN A 196 -5.93 -23.15 47.29
N GLU A 197 -5.31 -22.49 48.28
CA GLU A 197 -5.99 -22.04 49.50
C GLU A 197 -7.04 -20.97 49.20
N GLU A 198 -6.72 -19.98 48.38
CA GLU A 198 -7.66 -18.93 47.94
C GLU A 198 -8.83 -19.49 47.12
N VAL A 199 -8.58 -20.48 46.26
CA VAL A 199 -9.63 -21.17 45.50
C VAL A 199 -10.54 -21.96 46.41
N VAL A 200 -9.99 -22.75 47.37
CA VAL A 200 -10.71 -23.51 48.37
C VAL A 200 -11.58 -22.60 49.26
N GLU A 201 -11.02 -21.49 49.77
CA GLU A 201 -11.76 -20.50 50.53
C GLU A 201 -12.91 -19.88 49.74
N THR A 202 -12.67 -19.56 48.47
CA THR A 202 -13.70 -18.99 47.59
C THR A 202 -14.86 -19.99 47.38
N VAL A 203 -14.53 -21.24 47.04
CA VAL A 203 -15.54 -22.30 46.84
C VAL A 203 -16.31 -22.59 48.14
N SER A 204 -15.65 -22.63 49.28
CA SER A 204 -16.33 -22.81 50.60
C SER A 204 -17.34 -21.69 50.84
N LYS A 205 -17.01 -20.44 50.55
CA LYS A 205 -17.94 -19.29 50.65
C LYS A 205 -19.15 -19.42 49.72
N ILE A 206 -18.97 -19.98 48.52
CA ILE A 206 -20.07 -20.25 47.56
C ILE A 206 -20.99 -21.33 48.11
N VAL A 207 -20.42 -22.39 48.68
CA VAL A 207 -21.18 -23.54 49.20
C VAL A 207 -21.95 -23.20 50.49
N GLU A 208 -21.29 -22.51 51.43
CA GLU A 208 -21.89 -22.12 52.71
C GLU A 208 -23.01 -21.08 52.58
N LYS A 209 -22.91 -20.16 51.62
CA LYS A 209 -23.89 -19.08 51.42
C LYS A 209 -24.28 -18.97 49.96
N PRO A 210 -25.11 -19.90 49.44
CA PRO A 210 -25.51 -19.93 48.01
C PRO A 210 -26.20 -18.65 47.57
N ASP A 211 -26.93 -17.97 48.43
CA ASP A 211 -27.58 -16.68 48.20
C ASP A 211 -26.58 -15.51 47.89
N ARG A 212 -25.32 -15.68 48.29
CA ARG A 212 -24.21 -14.73 48.03
C ARG A 212 -23.21 -15.22 46.98
N ALA A 213 -23.46 -16.38 46.39
CA ALA A 213 -22.50 -17.01 45.45
C ALA A 213 -22.10 -16.08 44.31
N GLU A 214 -23.05 -15.36 43.72
CA GLU A 214 -22.77 -14.40 42.64
C GLU A 214 -21.84 -13.26 43.08
N SER A 215 -22.01 -12.76 44.29
CA SER A 215 -21.12 -11.73 44.86
C SER A 215 -19.69 -12.25 45.08
N VAL A 216 -19.53 -13.52 45.50
CA VAL A 216 -18.23 -14.17 45.68
C VAL A 216 -17.57 -14.41 44.33
N VAL A 217 -18.31 -14.84 43.32
CA VAL A 217 -17.83 -15.03 41.93
C VAL A 217 -17.35 -13.69 41.36
N ASN A 218 -18.12 -12.61 41.51
CA ASN A 218 -17.72 -11.28 41.02
C ASN A 218 -16.48 -10.75 41.75
N LYS A 219 -16.32 -11.06 43.05
CA LYS A 219 -15.09 -10.73 43.77
C LYS A 219 -13.89 -11.50 43.21
N LEU A 220 -14.02 -12.81 42.96
CA LEU A 220 -12.96 -13.62 42.36
C LEU A 220 -12.54 -13.08 40.98
N LYS A 221 -13.47 -12.66 40.13
CA LYS A 221 -13.16 -12.00 38.86
C LYS A 221 -12.33 -10.75 39.08
N THR A 222 -12.75 -9.88 39.98
CA THR A 222 -12.01 -8.64 40.32
C THR A 222 -10.61 -8.94 40.83
N ASP A 223 -10.47 -9.91 41.73
CA ASP A 223 -9.18 -10.32 42.29
C ASP A 223 -8.27 -10.90 41.21
N THR A 224 -8.82 -11.72 40.29
CA THR A 224 -8.09 -12.24 39.12
C THR A 224 -7.63 -11.13 38.19
N HIS A 225 -8.47 -10.13 37.88
CA HIS A 225 -8.07 -8.97 37.08
C HIS A 225 -6.92 -8.21 37.74
N ASN A 226 -6.98 -7.97 39.02
CA ASN A 226 -5.97 -7.21 39.78
C ASN A 226 -4.65 -7.98 39.94
N GLN A 227 -4.69 -9.27 40.14
CA GLN A 227 -3.49 -10.09 40.37
C GLN A 227 -2.87 -10.55 39.04
N VAL A 228 -3.65 -11.17 38.19
CA VAL A 228 -3.15 -11.77 36.94
C VAL A 228 -2.97 -10.73 35.83
N THR A 229 -4.05 -10.06 35.43
CA THR A 229 -4.00 -9.15 34.28
C THR A 229 -3.09 -7.96 34.54
N ALA A 230 -3.24 -7.30 35.69
CA ALA A 230 -2.42 -6.15 36.02
C ALA A 230 -0.96 -6.54 36.20
N GLY A 231 -0.67 -7.71 36.79
CA GLY A 231 0.68 -8.25 36.95
C GLY A 231 1.34 -8.52 35.60
N ILE A 232 0.68 -9.25 34.70
CA ILE A 232 1.19 -9.56 33.35
C ILE A 232 1.48 -8.28 32.55
N ILE A 233 0.54 -7.34 32.55
CA ILE A 233 0.69 -6.08 31.83
C ILE A 233 1.82 -5.21 32.40
N SER A 234 1.99 -5.22 33.73
CA SER A 234 3.08 -4.48 34.38
C SER A 234 4.47 -5.05 34.01
N GLU A 235 4.64 -6.37 34.07
CA GLU A 235 5.90 -7.02 33.70
C GLU A 235 6.19 -6.86 32.20
N ALA A 236 5.17 -7.00 31.35
CA ALA A 236 5.32 -6.75 29.92
C ALA A 236 5.74 -5.29 29.63
N LYS A 237 5.18 -4.32 30.33
CA LYS A 237 5.58 -2.92 30.19
C LYS A 237 7.01 -2.68 30.65
N ASN A 238 7.44 -3.34 31.73
CA ASN A 238 8.82 -3.26 32.22
C ASN A 238 9.81 -3.83 31.18
N ALA A 239 9.48 -4.94 30.54
CA ALA A 239 10.33 -5.61 29.55
C ALA A 239 10.37 -4.90 28.20
N TYR A 240 9.22 -4.48 27.68
CA TYR A 240 9.09 -3.94 26.34
C TYR A 240 9.07 -2.39 26.27
N GLY A 241 8.87 -1.71 27.37
CA GLY A 241 8.93 -0.25 27.45
C GLY A 241 8.00 0.46 26.46
N SER A 242 8.59 1.25 25.56
CA SER A 242 7.86 1.99 24.53
C SER A 242 7.29 1.13 23.38
N GLU A 243 7.73 -0.11 23.25
CA GLU A 243 7.23 -1.04 22.22
C GLU A 243 5.80 -1.48 22.52
N MET A 244 5.41 -1.48 23.80
CA MET A 244 4.02 -1.74 24.22
C MET A 244 3.17 -0.47 24.13
N LYS A 245 2.47 -0.28 23.02
CA LYS A 245 1.62 0.90 22.81
C LYS A 245 0.40 0.91 23.76
N PRO A 246 -0.11 2.11 24.14
CA PRO A 246 -1.29 2.21 25.01
C PRO A 246 -2.54 1.52 24.45
N ALA A 247 -2.69 1.46 23.13
CA ALA A 247 -3.80 0.77 22.46
C ALA A 247 -3.70 -0.75 22.63
N ASP A 248 -2.50 -1.31 22.43
CA ASP A 248 -2.24 -2.75 22.58
C ASP A 248 -2.43 -3.18 24.03
N LYS A 249 -1.95 -2.37 24.97
CA LYS A 249 -2.17 -2.57 26.40
C LYS A 249 -3.67 -2.72 26.72
N LYS A 250 -4.50 -1.76 26.31
CA LYS A 250 -5.95 -1.79 26.57
C LYS A 250 -6.62 -3.01 25.91
N LYS A 251 -6.20 -3.37 24.69
CA LYS A 251 -6.73 -4.53 23.96
C LYS A 251 -6.39 -5.84 24.69
N LEU A 252 -5.14 -5.98 25.13
CA LEU A 252 -4.69 -7.15 25.89
C LEU A 252 -5.37 -7.25 27.25
N GLU A 253 -5.43 -6.15 28.03
CA GLU A 253 -6.17 -6.10 29.29
C GLU A 253 -7.63 -6.55 29.13
N SER A 254 -8.32 -6.00 28.13
CA SER A 254 -9.71 -6.36 27.85
C SER A 254 -9.87 -7.84 27.45
N LYS A 255 -8.94 -8.37 26.64
CA LYS A 255 -8.96 -9.78 26.21
C LYS A 255 -8.71 -10.73 27.37
N ILE A 256 -7.67 -10.46 28.19
CA ILE A 256 -7.33 -11.30 29.34
C ILE A 256 -8.48 -11.29 30.36
N ASN A 257 -9.02 -10.11 30.69
CA ASN A 257 -10.16 -9.99 31.61
C ASN A 257 -11.39 -10.75 31.09
N SER A 258 -11.71 -10.61 29.79
CA SER A 258 -12.83 -11.33 29.20
C SER A 258 -12.64 -12.85 29.24
N ASN A 259 -11.42 -13.35 29.05
CA ASN A 259 -11.13 -14.78 29.13
C ASN A 259 -11.21 -15.27 30.59
N ALA A 260 -10.74 -14.50 31.55
CA ALA A 260 -10.89 -14.79 32.99
C ALA A 260 -12.36 -14.88 33.39
N ASP A 261 -13.16 -13.88 32.99
CA ASP A 261 -14.59 -13.86 33.30
C ASP A 261 -15.32 -15.06 32.70
N LYS A 262 -15.05 -15.38 31.42
CA LYS A 262 -15.65 -16.55 30.75
C LYS A 262 -15.27 -17.86 31.41
N LEU A 263 -14.02 -18.03 31.83
CA LEU A 263 -13.55 -19.21 32.53
C LEU A 263 -14.30 -19.38 33.85
N ILE A 264 -14.33 -18.33 34.69
CA ILE A 264 -14.96 -18.34 36.01
C ILE A 264 -16.45 -18.58 35.88
N ASP A 265 -17.14 -17.86 34.97
CA ASP A 265 -18.59 -18.03 34.75
C ASP A 265 -18.95 -19.43 34.25
N LYS A 266 -18.18 -19.96 33.28
CA LYS A 266 -18.41 -21.31 32.75
C LYS A 266 -18.23 -22.36 33.84
N THR A 267 -17.18 -22.26 34.64
CA THR A 267 -16.87 -23.22 35.71
C THR A 267 -17.96 -23.17 36.78
N PHE A 268 -18.39 -21.96 37.17
CA PHE A 268 -19.48 -21.78 38.14
C PHE A 268 -20.83 -22.26 37.61
N THR A 269 -21.15 -22.01 36.37
CA THR A 269 -22.37 -22.48 35.71
C THR A 269 -22.42 -24.00 35.69
N ASN A 270 -21.32 -24.66 35.31
CA ASN A 270 -21.24 -26.12 35.29
C ASN A 270 -21.43 -26.70 36.71
N TYR A 271 -20.77 -26.12 37.72
CA TYR A 271 -20.94 -26.51 39.11
C TYR A 271 -22.42 -26.45 39.54
N ASN A 272 -23.14 -25.38 39.22
CA ASN A 272 -24.55 -25.25 39.56
C ASN A 272 -25.42 -26.29 38.85
N ILE A 273 -25.13 -26.61 37.60
CA ILE A 273 -25.81 -27.65 36.82
C ILE A 273 -25.60 -29.00 37.49
N ASP A 274 -24.35 -29.39 37.74
CA ASP A 274 -23.99 -30.68 38.30
C ASP A 274 -24.58 -30.86 39.72
N LYS A 275 -24.50 -29.82 40.56
CA LYS A 275 -25.10 -29.79 41.88
C LYS A 275 -26.64 -29.98 41.81
N ASN A 276 -27.29 -29.26 40.91
CA ASN A 276 -28.76 -29.37 40.76
C ASN A 276 -29.19 -30.78 40.28
N ILE A 277 -28.40 -31.42 39.43
CA ILE A 277 -28.64 -32.82 39.01
C ILE A 277 -28.58 -33.73 40.23
N VAL A 278 -27.51 -33.61 41.04
CA VAL A 278 -27.35 -34.44 42.26
C VAL A 278 -28.49 -34.19 43.25
N GLU A 279 -28.91 -32.95 43.46
CA GLU A 279 -30.04 -32.63 44.35
C GLU A 279 -31.38 -33.13 43.81
N GLN A 280 -31.60 -33.11 42.48
CA GLN A 280 -32.77 -33.68 41.87
C GLN A 280 -32.81 -35.21 42.05
N GLU A 281 -31.68 -35.89 41.79
CA GLU A 281 -31.54 -37.33 42.02
C GLU A 281 -31.78 -37.68 43.52
N ARG A 282 -31.28 -36.85 44.45
CA ARG A 282 -31.56 -36.98 45.89
C ARG A 282 -33.04 -36.90 46.19
N SER A 283 -33.72 -35.91 45.63
CA SER A 283 -35.17 -35.71 45.80
C SER A 283 -35.95 -36.91 45.29
N ASP A 284 -35.58 -37.45 44.15
CA ASP A 284 -36.27 -38.60 43.55
C ASP A 284 -36.01 -39.91 44.33
N ALA A 285 -34.77 -40.12 44.82
CA ALA A 285 -34.42 -41.22 45.70
C ALA A 285 -35.21 -41.19 47.05
N LEU A 286 -35.37 -39.97 47.60
CA LEU A 286 -36.17 -39.79 48.82
C LEU A 286 -37.67 -40.06 48.61
N LYS A 287 -38.21 -39.72 47.42
CA LYS A 287 -39.63 -40.05 47.08
C LYS A 287 -39.84 -41.55 46.93
N SER A 288 -38.91 -42.28 46.33
CA SER A 288 -38.94 -43.72 46.08
C SER A 288 -38.40 -44.59 47.24
N ARG A 289 -38.05 -43.97 48.40
CA ARG A 289 -37.41 -44.66 49.54
C ARG A 289 -38.16 -45.87 50.03
N HIS A 290 -39.55 -45.86 50.00
CA HIS A 290 -40.35 -46.95 50.43
C HIS A 290 -40.25 -48.18 49.53
N GLU A 291 -39.96 -47.98 48.23
CA GLU A 291 -39.78 -49.05 47.26
C GLU A 291 -38.38 -49.67 47.34
N SER A 292 -37.38 -48.84 47.66
CA SER A 292 -35.98 -49.25 47.75
C SER A 292 -35.54 -49.80 49.09
N GLY A 293 -36.38 -49.65 50.13
CA GLY A 293 -36.08 -50.11 51.49
C GLY A 293 -34.96 -49.42 52.22
N ARG A 294 -34.51 -48.26 51.71
CA ARG A 294 -33.39 -47.48 52.24
C ARG A 294 -33.88 -46.44 53.24
N SER A 295 -33.03 -46.18 54.26
CA SER A 295 -33.33 -45.11 55.21
C SER A 295 -33.03 -43.71 54.62
N THR A 296 -33.69 -42.71 55.18
CA THR A 296 -33.46 -41.32 54.80
C THR A 296 -32.00 -40.89 55.04
N GLU A 297 -31.37 -41.36 56.13
CA GLU A 297 -30.01 -41.13 56.56
C GLU A 297 -29.03 -41.73 55.55
N GLU A 298 -29.26 -42.96 55.08
CA GLU A 298 -28.41 -43.60 54.05
C GLU A 298 -28.46 -42.86 52.71
N ILE A 299 -29.63 -42.45 52.27
CA ILE A 299 -29.79 -41.68 51.04
C ILE A 299 -29.08 -40.34 51.17
N ASN A 300 -29.32 -39.58 52.22
CA ASN A 300 -28.65 -38.30 52.43
C ASN A 300 -27.13 -38.45 52.49
N ALA A 301 -26.59 -39.40 53.20
CA ALA A 301 -25.15 -39.63 53.32
C ALA A 301 -24.49 -39.99 51.97
N GLU A 302 -25.20 -40.72 51.10
CA GLU A 302 -24.73 -41.00 49.74
C GLU A 302 -24.69 -39.74 48.88
N PHE A 303 -25.76 -38.95 48.88
CA PHE A 303 -25.83 -37.75 48.05
C PHE A 303 -24.99 -36.62 48.60
N ASP A 304 -24.76 -36.49 49.90
CA ASP A 304 -23.80 -35.57 50.50
C ASP A 304 -22.39 -35.85 49.98
N LYS A 305 -22.00 -37.14 49.84
CA LYS A 305 -20.73 -37.52 49.21
C LYS A 305 -20.65 -37.12 47.72
N LYS A 306 -21.79 -37.28 46.98
CA LYS A 306 -21.83 -36.84 45.57
C LYS A 306 -21.67 -35.32 45.46
N VAL A 307 -22.32 -34.53 46.32
CA VAL A 307 -22.18 -33.06 46.35
C VAL A 307 -20.75 -32.68 46.72
N GLU A 308 -20.11 -33.37 47.67
CA GLU A 308 -18.72 -33.15 48.01
C GLU A 308 -17.79 -33.43 46.82
N GLN A 309 -18.03 -34.49 46.04
CA GLN A 309 -17.28 -34.81 44.83
C GLN A 309 -17.44 -33.73 43.77
N VAL A 310 -18.68 -33.27 43.48
CA VAL A 310 -18.93 -32.16 42.54
C VAL A 310 -18.21 -30.87 43.00
N THR A 311 -18.26 -30.59 44.28
CA THR A 311 -17.56 -29.41 44.85
C THR A 311 -16.04 -29.51 44.70
N LYS A 312 -15.46 -30.69 44.92
CA LYS A 312 -14.02 -30.92 44.74
C LYS A 312 -13.64 -30.78 43.24
N GLN A 313 -14.43 -31.34 42.36
CA GLN A 313 -14.23 -31.22 40.90
C GLN A 313 -14.28 -29.74 40.46
N PHE A 314 -15.20 -28.96 41.00
CA PHE A 314 -15.27 -27.53 40.76
C PHE A 314 -14.01 -26.80 41.20
N GLN A 315 -13.50 -27.09 42.41
CA GLN A 315 -12.25 -26.52 42.92
C GLN A 315 -11.05 -26.84 42.02
N GLU A 316 -10.88 -28.10 41.63
CA GLU A 316 -9.79 -28.58 40.78
C GLU A 316 -9.86 -27.96 39.38
N THR A 317 -11.06 -27.90 38.78
CA THR A 317 -11.28 -27.31 37.46
C THR A 317 -10.99 -25.79 37.45
N LEU A 318 -11.46 -25.08 38.48
CA LEU A 318 -11.22 -23.64 38.61
C LEU A 318 -9.73 -23.33 38.77
N GLN A 319 -9.03 -24.08 39.64
CA GLN A 319 -7.62 -23.90 39.87
C GLN A 319 -6.77 -24.17 38.65
N THR A 320 -7.04 -25.29 37.95
CA THR A 320 -6.32 -25.65 36.73
C THR A 320 -6.56 -24.59 35.66
N GLY A 321 -7.82 -24.21 35.44
CA GLY A 321 -8.17 -23.20 34.44
C GLY A 321 -7.55 -21.83 34.71
N LEU A 322 -7.41 -21.41 35.98
CA LEU A 322 -6.74 -20.15 36.32
C LEU A 322 -5.22 -20.22 36.07
N LYS A 323 -4.58 -21.37 36.28
CA LYS A 323 -3.16 -21.57 35.90
C LYS A 323 -2.96 -21.53 34.40
N ASP A 324 -3.79 -22.24 33.66
CA ASP A 324 -3.76 -22.26 32.19
C ASP A 324 -3.98 -20.86 31.62
N LEU A 325 -4.94 -20.10 32.20
CA LEU A 325 -5.19 -18.71 31.83
C LEU A 325 -3.95 -17.84 31.95
N VAL A 326 -3.18 -17.99 33.06
CA VAL A 326 -1.94 -17.23 33.25
C VAL A 326 -0.94 -17.57 32.17
N GLU A 327 -0.69 -18.84 31.89
CA GLU A 327 0.26 -19.29 30.89
C GLU A 327 -0.13 -18.87 29.46
N GLU A 328 -1.38 -19.03 29.09
CA GLU A 328 -1.89 -18.59 27.79
C GLU A 328 -1.82 -17.06 27.64
N SER A 329 -2.15 -16.32 28.72
CA SER A 329 -2.11 -14.86 28.70
C SER A 329 -0.68 -14.31 28.56
N LYS A 330 0.31 -14.93 29.21
CA LYS A 330 1.73 -14.62 29.05
C LYS A 330 2.17 -14.78 27.58
N LYS A 331 1.82 -15.92 26.97
CA LYS A 331 2.13 -16.21 25.57
C LYS A 331 1.47 -15.23 24.61
N GLU A 332 0.21 -14.91 24.82
CA GLU A 332 -0.56 -13.97 23.98
C GLU A 332 0.04 -12.56 24.01
N VAL A 333 0.48 -12.10 25.19
CA VAL A 333 1.14 -10.80 25.32
C VAL A 333 2.46 -10.77 24.54
N VAL A 334 3.30 -11.79 24.72
CA VAL A 334 4.57 -11.91 23.96
C VAL A 334 4.29 -11.95 22.47
N LYS A 335 3.37 -12.81 22.02
CA LYS A 335 3.00 -12.92 20.62
C LYS A 335 2.56 -11.58 20.04
N THR A 336 1.72 -10.83 20.76
CA THR A 336 1.22 -9.54 20.29
C THR A 336 2.34 -8.52 20.14
N VAL A 337 3.23 -8.42 21.13
CA VAL A 337 4.32 -7.42 21.10
C VAL A 337 5.39 -7.79 20.07
N GLU A 338 5.80 -9.07 20.01
CA GLU A 338 6.78 -9.55 19.04
C GLU A 338 6.25 -9.43 17.60
N THR A 339 4.99 -9.77 17.35
CA THR A 339 4.36 -9.55 16.05
C THR A 339 4.39 -8.07 15.67
N ASN A 340 3.97 -7.17 16.56
CA ASN A 340 3.99 -5.73 16.30
C ASN A 340 5.40 -5.17 16.04
N LYS A 341 6.42 -5.70 16.74
CA LYS A 341 7.82 -5.32 16.53
C LYS A 341 8.27 -5.72 15.12
N ARG A 342 8.06 -6.96 14.75
CA ARG A 342 8.45 -7.51 13.45
C ARG A 342 7.66 -6.93 12.28
N GLU A 343 6.37 -6.66 12.45
CA GLU A 343 5.56 -5.93 11.46
C GLU A 343 6.10 -4.51 11.22
N ARG A 344 6.64 -3.87 12.25
CA ARG A 344 7.26 -2.56 12.13
C ARG A 344 8.57 -2.63 11.35
N GLU A 345 9.40 -3.63 11.63
CA GLU A 345 10.65 -3.90 10.91
C GLU A 345 10.37 -4.22 9.44
N LYS A 346 9.41 -5.12 9.16
CA LYS A 346 8.92 -5.42 7.82
C LYS A 346 8.48 -4.15 7.09
N SER A 347 7.67 -3.31 7.72
CA SER A 347 7.18 -2.06 7.11
C SER A 347 8.31 -1.08 6.78
N VAL A 348 9.35 -1.00 7.61
CA VAL A 348 10.52 -0.14 7.35
C VAL A 348 11.30 -0.65 6.13
N ILE A 349 11.49 -1.95 6.04
CA ILE A 349 12.19 -2.58 4.90
C ILE A 349 11.37 -2.41 3.63
N GLU A 350 10.07 -2.71 3.65
CA GLU A 350 9.17 -2.52 2.52
C GLU A 350 9.15 -1.08 2.00
N GLU A 351 9.12 -0.09 2.90
CA GLU A 351 9.18 1.32 2.49
C GLU A 351 10.55 1.67 1.89
N GLY A 352 11.63 1.10 2.41
CA GLY A 352 12.95 1.21 1.79
C GLY A 352 12.98 0.65 0.36
N ILE A 353 12.41 -0.53 0.16
CA ILE A 353 12.27 -1.15 -1.17
C ILE A 353 11.44 -0.26 -2.11
N ARG A 354 10.31 0.25 -1.65
CA ARG A 354 9.49 1.20 -2.43
C ARG A 354 10.26 2.45 -2.83
N ASN A 355 11.13 2.96 -1.95
CA ASN A 355 11.97 4.12 -2.26
C ASN A 355 12.96 3.84 -3.39
N HIS A 356 13.55 2.65 -3.45
CA HIS A 356 14.40 2.24 -4.58
C HIS A 356 13.58 2.01 -5.85
N LEU A 357 12.41 1.38 -5.77
CA LEU A 357 11.51 1.23 -6.92
C LEU A 357 11.03 2.59 -7.46
N ARG A 358 10.78 3.58 -6.60
CA ARG A 358 10.52 4.97 -7.04
C ARG A 358 11.73 5.57 -7.76
N GLY A 359 12.95 5.23 -7.34
CA GLY A 359 14.19 5.61 -8.03
C GLY A 359 14.26 5.08 -9.46
N PHE A 360 13.76 3.87 -9.70
CA PHE A 360 13.58 3.34 -11.04
C PHE A 360 12.42 4.01 -11.78
N SER A 361 11.23 4.01 -11.18
CA SER A 361 10.01 4.41 -11.87
C SER A 361 9.99 5.89 -12.30
N ARG A 362 10.76 6.77 -11.63
CA ARG A 362 10.95 8.17 -12.09
C ARG A 362 11.57 8.28 -13.48
N THR A 363 12.18 7.20 -14.02
CA THR A 363 12.75 7.19 -15.39
C THR A 363 11.68 6.91 -16.44
N ILE A 364 10.54 6.33 -16.08
CA ILE A 364 9.47 5.92 -16.99
C ILE A 364 8.97 7.08 -17.85
N PRO A 365 8.67 8.28 -17.34
CA PRO A 365 8.23 9.40 -18.17
C PRO A 365 9.23 9.76 -19.29
N SER A 366 10.53 9.68 -19.02
CA SER A 366 11.56 9.93 -20.02
C SER A 366 11.53 8.90 -21.15
N PHE A 367 11.32 7.61 -20.80
CA PHE A 367 11.15 6.58 -21.81
C PHE A 367 9.86 6.77 -22.61
N LEU A 368 8.75 7.17 -21.96
CA LEU A 368 7.48 7.44 -22.65
C LEU A 368 7.57 8.68 -23.57
N MET A 369 8.35 9.68 -23.20
CA MET A 369 8.62 10.81 -24.10
C MET A 369 9.40 10.37 -25.35
N ALA A 370 10.39 9.50 -25.18
CA ALA A 370 11.29 9.08 -26.25
C ALA A 370 10.70 8.00 -27.16
N TYR A 371 10.01 7.00 -26.56
CA TYR A 371 9.59 5.76 -27.22
C TYR A 371 8.10 5.45 -27.04
N GLY A 372 7.36 6.25 -26.27
CA GLY A 372 5.96 5.98 -25.93
C GLY A 372 5.04 6.02 -27.15
N ASN A 373 4.22 4.97 -27.28
CA ASN A 373 3.14 4.82 -28.26
C ASN A 373 2.01 3.97 -27.64
N ASP A 374 0.88 3.85 -28.33
CA ASP A 374 -0.32 3.16 -27.83
C ASP A 374 -0.15 1.66 -27.55
N LYS A 375 0.99 1.06 -27.93
CA LYS A 375 1.29 -0.36 -27.69
C LYS A 375 2.12 -0.59 -26.44
N VAL A 376 2.54 0.48 -25.76
CA VAL A 376 3.35 0.38 -24.54
C VAL A 376 2.49 -0.02 -23.36
N THR A 377 2.81 -1.16 -22.78
CA THR A 377 2.24 -1.72 -21.55
C THR A 377 3.38 -2.19 -20.65
N LEU A 378 3.12 -2.58 -19.41
CA LEU A 378 4.14 -3.18 -18.56
C LEU A 378 4.78 -4.41 -19.24
N ALA A 379 3.97 -5.26 -19.90
CA ALA A 379 4.43 -6.46 -20.57
C ALA A 379 5.30 -6.18 -21.81
N THR A 380 5.12 -5.03 -22.47
CA THR A 380 5.88 -4.68 -23.69
C THR A 380 6.94 -3.59 -23.44
N PHE A 381 7.03 -3.05 -22.24
CA PHE A 381 7.93 -1.94 -21.90
C PHE A 381 9.39 -2.22 -22.25
N ASP A 382 9.84 -3.44 -22.00
CA ASP A 382 11.18 -3.93 -22.30
C ASP A 382 11.42 -4.29 -23.79
N THR A 383 10.40 -4.25 -24.62
CA THR A 383 10.53 -4.55 -26.06
C THR A 383 10.62 -3.29 -26.93
N VAL A 384 10.13 -2.15 -26.42
CA VAL A 384 10.12 -0.88 -27.18
C VAL A 384 11.35 -0.02 -26.91
N ILE A 385 12.11 -0.29 -25.85
CA ILE A 385 13.28 0.48 -25.43
C ILE A 385 14.54 -0.32 -25.76
N PRO A 386 15.52 0.24 -26.50
CA PRO A 386 16.79 -0.42 -26.75
C PRO A 386 17.54 -0.74 -25.43
N ASP A 387 18.09 -1.94 -25.30
CA ASP A 387 18.80 -2.39 -24.08
C ASP A 387 19.92 -1.43 -23.66
N LYS A 388 20.70 -0.93 -24.61
CA LYS A 388 21.74 0.08 -24.34
C LYS A 388 21.20 1.33 -23.69
N VAL A 389 20.06 1.86 -24.19
CA VAL A 389 19.44 3.07 -23.67
C VAL A 389 18.82 2.80 -22.30
N PHE A 390 18.17 1.65 -22.15
CA PHE A 390 17.60 1.24 -20.88
C PHE A 390 18.66 1.18 -19.78
N LYS A 391 19.79 0.48 -20.05
CA LYS A 391 20.91 0.37 -19.11
C LYS A 391 21.59 1.71 -18.82
N GLU A 392 21.73 2.58 -19.83
CA GLU A 392 22.31 3.92 -19.65
C GLU A 392 21.48 4.77 -18.67
N VAL A 393 20.13 4.70 -18.78
CA VAL A 393 19.21 5.53 -17.98
C VAL A 393 18.96 4.95 -16.59
N THR A 394 18.84 3.62 -16.49
CA THR A 394 18.42 2.95 -15.25
C THR A 394 19.56 2.30 -14.48
N SER A 395 20.73 2.10 -15.10
CA SER A 395 21.88 1.35 -14.57
C SER A 395 21.64 -0.15 -14.40
N ILE A 396 20.49 -0.70 -14.82
CA ILE A 396 20.21 -2.14 -14.85
C ILE A 396 19.94 -2.62 -16.29
N THR A 397 20.03 -3.94 -16.48
CA THR A 397 19.71 -4.57 -17.76
C THR A 397 18.21 -4.82 -17.90
N LEU A 398 17.72 -5.07 -19.13
CA LEU A 398 16.34 -5.50 -19.35
C LEU A 398 16.03 -6.83 -18.65
N ASP A 399 16.99 -7.76 -18.54
CA ASP A 399 16.78 -9.03 -17.83
C ASP A 399 16.61 -8.82 -16.33
N GLN A 400 17.34 -7.89 -15.72
CA GLN A 400 17.16 -7.51 -14.33
C GLN A 400 15.77 -6.84 -14.11
N PHE A 401 15.30 -6.02 -15.04
CA PHE A 401 13.96 -5.49 -14.98
C PHE A 401 12.89 -6.58 -15.11
N ARG A 402 13.08 -7.55 -16.05
CA ARG A 402 12.18 -8.71 -16.19
C ARG A 402 12.14 -9.53 -14.90
N PHE A 403 13.27 -9.73 -14.25
CA PHE A 403 13.32 -10.43 -12.97
C PHE A 403 12.47 -9.73 -11.88
N LEU A 404 12.50 -8.41 -11.80
CA LEU A 404 11.63 -7.64 -10.86
C LEU A 404 10.14 -7.71 -11.25
N ARG A 405 9.84 -7.73 -12.55
CA ARG A 405 8.50 -7.75 -13.11
C ARG A 405 7.88 -9.13 -13.10
N ASP A 406 8.58 -10.12 -13.64
CA ASP A 406 8.05 -11.46 -13.94
C ASP A 406 8.54 -12.53 -12.99
N GLY A 407 9.60 -12.27 -12.22
CA GLY A 407 10.28 -13.25 -11.41
C GLY A 407 11.28 -14.11 -12.20
N GLY A 408 11.62 -15.24 -11.62
CA GLY A 408 12.52 -16.23 -12.22
C GLY A 408 13.39 -16.95 -11.21
N SER A 409 14.18 -17.91 -11.70
CA SER A 409 15.12 -18.68 -10.90
C SER A 409 16.35 -17.84 -10.55
N TYR A 410 16.84 -18.00 -9.34
CA TYR A 410 18.10 -17.42 -8.89
C TYR A 410 18.86 -18.44 -8.01
N GLU A 411 20.17 -18.32 -7.97
CA GLU A 411 21.02 -19.11 -7.07
C GLU A 411 21.11 -18.37 -5.72
N ASP A 412 20.69 -19.05 -4.67
CA ASP A 412 20.81 -18.54 -3.31
C ASP A 412 22.30 -18.46 -2.92
N PRO A 413 22.84 -17.28 -2.60
CA PRO A 413 24.26 -17.11 -2.35
C PRO A 413 24.76 -17.82 -1.06
N GLU A 414 23.86 -18.16 -0.13
CA GLU A 414 24.22 -18.81 1.13
C GLU A 414 24.20 -20.33 1.02
N THR A 415 23.22 -20.88 0.27
CA THR A 415 23.03 -22.32 0.15
C THR A 415 23.53 -22.90 -1.17
N GLY A 416 23.70 -22.09 -2.22
CA GLY A 416 24.00 -22.52 -3.58
C GLY A 416 22.84 -23.24 -4.26
N GLU A 417 21.66 -23.22 -3.68
CA GLU A 417 20.47 -23.86 -4.24
C GLU A 417 19.76 -22.92 -5.22
N GLN A 418 19.15 -23.55 -6.26
CA GLN A 418 18.27 -22.82 -7.16
C GLN A 418 16.91 -22.57 -6.46
N LYS A 419 16.53 -21.30 -6.33
CA LYS A 419 15.25 -20.86 -5.77
C LYS A 419 14.47 -20.07 -6.81
N GLU A 420 13.17 -19.98 -6.63
CA GLU A 420 12.27 -19.20 -7.48
C GLU A 420 11.84 -17.91 -6.77
N PHE A 421 11.90 -16.81 -7.51
CA PHE A 421 11.32 -15.52 -7.11
C PHE A 421 10.10 -15.24 -7.98
N SER A 422 8.97 -14.94 -7.39
CA SER A 422 7.69 -14.74 -8.10
C SER A 422 7.60 -13.40 -8.86
N GLY A 423 8.47 -12.44 -8.58
CA GLY A 423 8.43 -11.12 -9.21
C GLY A 423 7.19 -10.31 -8.84
N GLN A 424 6.53 -9.78 -9.87
CA GLN A 424 5.26 -9.05 -9.77
C GLN A 424 5.31 -7.82 -8.84
N LEU A 425 6.44 -7.12 -8.81
CA LEU A 425 6.59 -5.93 -7.98
C LEU A 425 5.88 -4.69 -8.55
N PHE A 426 5.40 -4.75 -9.78
CA PHE A 426 4.67 -3.67 -10.46
C PHE A 426 3.22 -4.08 -10.68
N ASP A 427 2.30 -3.17 -10.39
CA ASP A 427 0.88 -3.35 -10.72
C ASP A 427 0.65 -3.12 -12.23
N PRO A 428 0.31 -4.16 -13.02
CA PRO A 428 0.20 -4.02 -14.47
C PRO A 428 -0.96 -3.13 -14.88
N VAL A 429 -2.05 -3.14 -14.13
CA VAL A 429 -3.25 -2.34 -14.45
C VAL A 429 -2.97 -0.85 -14.22
N VAL A 430 -2.41 -0.51 -13.06
CA VAL A 430 -2.05 0.87 -12.75
C VAL A 430 -0.96 1.38 -13.67
N PHE A 431 0.03 0.54 -14.00
CA PHE A 431 1.09 0.90 -14.94
C PHE A 431 0.51 1.24 -16.32
N ASP A 432 -0.29 0.34 -16.90
CA ASP A 432 -0.84 0.49 -18.24
C ASP A 432 -1.79 1.68 -18.36
N ASP A 433 -2.64 1.88 -17.35
CA ASP A 433 -3.54 3.04 -17.30
C ASP A 433 -2.75 4.36 -17.14
N SER A 434 -1.65 4.35 -16.37
CA SER A 434 -0.78 5.52 -16.21
C SER A 434 0.00 5.85 -17.47
N VAL A 435 0.42 4.84 -18.23
CA VAL A 435 1.05 5.05 -19.55
C VAL A 435 0.06 5.72 -20.50
N LYS A 436 -1.17 5.23 -20.59
CA LYS A 436 -2.23 5.84 -21.42
C LYS A 436 -2.51 7.29 -20.99
N GLU A 437 -2.61 7.54 -19.69
CA GLU A 437 -2.83 8.89 -19.15
C GLU A 437 -1.69 9.84 -19.51
N PHE A 438 -0.43 9.38 -19.35
CA PHE A 438 0.73 10.18 -19.72
C PHE A 438 0.79 10.48 -21.21
N LEU A 439 0.50 9.49 -22.07
CA LEU A 439 0.48 9.68 -23.53
C LEU A 439 -0.65 10.63 -23.97
N ALA A 440 -1.82 10.54 -23.34
CA ALA A 440 -2.92 11.48 -23.58
C ALA A 440 -2.52 12.90 -23.16
N LEU A 441 -1.85 13.06 -22.02
CA LEU A 441 -1.34 14.33 -21.56
C LEU A 441 -0.23 14.87 -22.47
N LYS A 442 0.70 14.01 -22.91
CA LYS A 442 1.74 14.34 -23.91
C LYS A 442 1.13 14.91 -25.17
N LYS A 443 0.08 14.25 -25.70
CA LYS A 443 -0.64 14.72 -26.88
C LYS A 443 -1.35 16.05 -26.65
N LYS A 444 -2.01 16.21 -25.50
CA LYS A 444 -2.71 17.45 -25.12
C LYS A 444 -1.75 18.64 -24.97
N LEU A 445 -0.53 18.41 -24.48
CA LEU A 445 0.48 19.44 -24.26
C LEU A 445 1.54 19.53 -25.37
N ALA A 446 1.31 18.85 -26.50
CA ALA A 446 2.28 18.81 -27.62
C ALA A 446 2.42 20.15 -28.34
N ASP A 447 1.32 20.89 -28.51
CA ASP A 447 1.32 22.17 -29.22
C ASP A 447 1.95 23.29 -28.38
N TYR A 448 3.24 23.50 -28.58
CA TYR A 448 3.97 24.59 -27.91
C TYR A 448 3.69 25.99 -28.51
N PHE A 449 2.95 26.09 -29.62
CA PHE A 449 2.44 27.36 -30.13
C PHE A 449 1.23 27.86 -29.35
N ASP A 450 0.52 26.99 -28.62
CA ASP A 450 -0.57 27.41 -27.75
C ASP A 450 -0.06 28.11 -26.49
N GLU A 451 -0.20 29.45 -26.46
CA GLU A 451 0.21 30.29 -25.34
C GLU A 451 -0.74 30.22 -24.12
N LYS A 452 -1.92 29.63 -24.27
CA LYS A 452 -2.91 29.53 -23.20
C LYS A 452 -2.55 28.44 -22.19
N SER A 453 -1.77 27.45 -22.61
CA SER A 453 -1.33 26.37 -21.72
C SER A 453 -0.24 26.86 -20.79
N VAL A 454 -0.54 26.87 -19.48
CA VAL A 454 0.41 27.19 -18.41
C VAL A 454 1.28 25.99 -18.08
N GLU A 455 0.75 24.77 -18.26
CA GLU A 455 1.42 23.50 -17.99
C GLU A 455 2.31 23.06 -19.16
N ASP A 456 3.40 22.38 -18.83
CA ASP A 456 4.30 21.75 -19.79
C ASP A 456 4.45 20.26 -19.47
N ILE A 457 4.61 19.42 -20.51
CA ILE A 457 4.81 17.97 -20.30
C ILE A 457 6.06 17.67 -19.46
N PHE A 458 7.07 18.53 -19.49
CA PHE A 458 8.28 18.37 -18.69
C PHE A 458 8.07 18.60 -17.19
N ASP A 459 6.97 19.24 -16.78
CA ASP A 459 6.60 19.37 -15.37
C ASP A 459 6.27 18.01 -14.72
N TYR A 460 5.94 17.02 -15.56
CA TYR A 460 5.60 15.63 -15.16
C TYR A 460 6.79 14.68 -15.25
N ILE A 461 7.98 15.17 -15.61
CA ILE A 461 9.21 14.38 -15.71
C ILE A 461 10.13 14.74 -14.55
N PRO A 462 10.28 13.85 -13.55
CA PRO A 462 11.13 14.14 -12.39
C PRO A 462 12.59 14.36 -12.78
N PRO A 463 13.34 15.19 -12.05
CA PRO A 463 14.78 15.35 -12.24
C PRO A 463 15.51 14.01 -12.15
N GLN A 464 16.38 13.73 -13.08
CA GLN A 464 17.24 12.54 -13.10
C GLN A 464 18.66 12.90 -12.59
N LYS A 465 19.42 11.88 -12.16
CA LYS A 465 20.81 12.07 -11.68
C LYS A 465 21.75 12.72 -12.69
N THR A 466 21.56 12.37 -13.95
CA THR A 466 22.42 12.80 -15.04
C THR A 466 21.62 13.63 -16.03
N ASN A 467 22.23 14.62 -16.64
CA ASN A 467 21.84 15.41 -17.81
C ASN A 467 20.35 15.64 -18.17
N GLN A 468 19.42 15.04 -17.42
CA GLN A 468 17.97 15.09 -17.66
C GLN A 468 17.24 16.03 -16.68
N ILE A 469 17.92 17.10 -16.24
CA ILE A 469 17.26 18.21 -15.56
C ILE A 469 16.85 19.20 -16.63
N PHE A 470 15.54 19.38 -16.78
CA PHE A 470 15.00 20.28 -17.80
C PHE A 470 14.84 21.70 -17.26
N THR A 471 15.18 22.69 -18.08
CA THR A 471 15.00 24.11 -17.73
C THR A 471 13.51 24.45 -17.84
N PRO A 472 12.87 25.03 -16.81
CA PRO A 472 11.45 25.39 -16.87
C PRO A 472 11.14 26.34 -18.03
N LYS A 473 10.00 26.16 -18.70
CA LYS A 473 9.52 26.96 -19.85
C LYS A 473 9.64 28.47 -19.64
N LYS A 474 9.29 28.95 -18.43
CA LYS A 474 9.41 30.38 -18.08
C LYS A 474 10.84 30.90 -18.15
N MET A 475 11.84 30.09 -17.76
CA MET A 475 13.25 30.47 -17.82
C MET A 475 13.76 30.44 -19.25
N VAL A 476 13.35 29.43 -20.03
CA VAL A 476 13.68 29.34 -21.46
C VAL A 476 13.18 30.59 -22.19
N LYS A 477 11.90 30.97 -21.97
CA LYS A 477 11.33 32.18 -22.58
C LYS A 477 12.16 33.43 -22.25
N LYS A 478 12.49 33.62 -20.96
CA LYS A 478 13.32 34.76 -20.53
C LYS A 478 14.70 34.79 -21.20
N MET A 479 15.34 33.63 -21.36
CA MET A 479 16.66 33.54 -22.00
C MET A 479 16.61 33.85 -23.50
N VAL A 480 15.49 33.43 -24.16
CA VAL A 480 15.28 33.76 -25.58
C VAL A 480 14.89 35.24 -25.74
N ASP A 481 14.15 35.84 -24.77
CA ASP A 481 13.91 37.29 -24.74
C ASP A 481 15.26 38.07 -24.68
N MET A 482 16.20 37.66 -23.81
CA MET A 482 17.53 38.27 -23.72
C MET A 482 18.33 38.11 -25.03
N LEU A 483 18.20 36.96 -25.71
CA LEU A 483 18.85 36.76 -27.01
C LEU A 483 18.34 37.76 -28.06
N GLU A 484 17.06 38.06 -28.07
CA GLU A 484 16.43 39.03 -28.96
C GLU A 484 16.78 40.46 -28.59
N GLU A 485 16.88 40.79 -27.28
CA GLU A 485 17.34 42.10 -26.79
C GLU A 485 18.80 42.38 -27.23
N GLU A 486 19.69 41.40 -27.16
CA GLU A 486 21.06 41.51 -27.60
C GLU A 486 21.25 41.50 -29.12
N ASN A 487 20.29 40.91 -29.87
CA ASN A 487 20.30 40.78 -31.32
C ASN A 487 18.96 41.22 -31.90
N PRO A 488 18.61 42.52 -31.90
CA PRO A 488 17.30 43.00 -32.35
C PRO A 488 16.96 42.55 -33.78
N GLY A 489 15.76 41.98 -33.95
CA GLY A 489 15.27 41.50 -35.25
C GLY A 489 15.90 40.19 -35.71
N CYS A 490 16.61 39.46 -34.87
CA CYS A 490 17.25 38.20 -35.26
C CYS A 490 16.23 37.12 -35.71
N PHE A 491 14.97 37.19 -35.24
CA PHE A 491 13.91 36.28 -35.66
C PHE A 491 13.17 36.69 -36.95
N ASP A 492 13.49 37.88 -37.50
CA ASP A 492 12.88 38.37 -38.74
C ASP A 492 13.74 38.06 -39.98
N LEU A 493 14.94 37.53 -39.80
CA LEU A 493 15.87 37.26 -40.88
C LEU A 493 15.80 35.80 -41.34
N PRO A 494 15.50 35.52 -42.64
CA PRO A 494 15.30 34.14 -43.13
C PRO A 494 16.60 33.32 -43.25
N ASP A 495 17.74 33.97 -43.26
CA ASP A 495 19.06 33.35 -43.33
C ASP A 495 19.78 33.27 -41.97
N LYS A 496 19.19 33.83 -40.91
CA LYS A 496 19.74 33.73 -39.56
C LYS A 496 19.57 32.31 -39.00
N THR A 497 20.67 31.78 -38.47
CA THR A 497 20.70 30.42 -37.91
C THR A 497 20.85 30.44 -36.40
N PHE A 498 20.30 29.44 -35.75
CA PHE A 498 20.30 29.22 -34.30
C PHE A 498 20.72 27.79 -34.00
N ILE A 499 21.61 27.58 -33.04
CA ILE A 499 22.03 26.24 -32.62
C ILE A 499 21.97 26.10 -31.11
N ASP A 500 21.34 24.98 -30.66
CA ASP A 500 21.48 24.50 -29.30
C ASP A 500 22.51 23.36 -29.27
N LEU A 501 23.70 23.66 -28.73
CA LEU A 501 24.81 22.71 -28.67
C LEU A 501 24.63 21.60 -27.65
N TYR A 502 23.61 21.69 -26.79
CA TYR A 502 23.35 20.71 -25.75
C TYR A 502 21.86 20.59 -25.47
N MET A 503 21.10 20.22 -26.51
CA MET A 503 19.66 20.01 -26.38
C MET A 503 19.37 19.00 -25.25
N LYS A 504 18.43 19.36 -24.38
CA LYS A 504 17.88 18.45 -23.35
C LYS A 504 16.41 18.14 -23.63
N SER A 505 15.52 19.05 -23.27
CA SER A 505 14.09 18.93 -23.55
C SER A 505 13.72 19.34 -24.98
N GLY A 506 14.53 20.17 -25.62
CA GLY A 506 14.20 20.84 -26.87
C GLY A 506 13.41 22.14 -26.68
N LEU A 507 13.15 22.59 -25.47
CA LEU A 507 12.37 23.80 -25.17
C LEU A 507 13.00 25.08 -25.75
N TYR A 508 14.32 25.19 -25.76
CA TYR A 508 15.01 26.36 -26.39
C TYR A 508 14.73 26.41 -27.89
N ILE A 509 14.89 25.28 -28.57
CA ILE A 509 14.61 25.20 -30.01
C ILE A 509 13.12 25.46 -30.27
N ALA A 510 12.21 24.87 -29.47
CA ALA A 510 10.77 25.09 -29.63
C ALA A 510 10.39 26.58 -29.46
N GLU A 511 10.97 27.29 -28.49
CA GLU A 511 10.72 28.72 -28.31
C GLU A 511 11.31 29.57 -29.47
N ILE A 512 12.49 29.21 -29.97
CA ILE A 512 13.10 29.86 -31.16
C ILE A 512 12.21 29.60 -32.40
N VAL A 513 11.79 28.35 -32.65
CA VAL A 513 10.88 27.99 -33.75
C VAL A 513 9.60 28.80 -33.68
N LYS A 514 9.03 28.95 -32.48
CA LYS A 514 7.80 29.73 -32.26
C LYS A 514 7.98 31.18 -32.65
N ARG A 515 9.11 31.84 -32.25
CA ARG A 515 9.40 33.22 -32.61
C ARG A 515 9.60 33.42 -34.11
N LEU A 516 10.40 32.57 -34.74
CA LEU A 516 10.62 32.57 -36.18
C LEU A 516 9.29 32.37 -36.93
N TYR A 517 8.46 31.42 -36.50
CA TYR A 517 7.18 31.13 -37.14
C TYR A 517 6.17 32.28 -37.00
N GLN A 518 6.19 33.01 -35.89
CA GLN A 518 5.31 34.15 -35.58
C GLN A 518 5.80 35.47 -36.18
N SER A 519 7.05 35.57 -36.65
CA SER A 519 7.60 36.75 -37.27
C SER A 519 6.77 37.19 -38.50
N ASP A 520 6.49 38.49 -38.58
CA ASP A 520 5.71 39.04 -39.71
C ASP A 520 6.50 39.03 -41.01
N GLU A 521 7.81 39.19 -40.94
CA GLU A 521 8.67 39.07 -42.14
C GLU A 521 8.73 37.62 -42.64
N MET A 522 8.83 36.64 -41.72
CA MET A 522 8.79 35.23 -42.11
C MET A 522 7.41 34.83 -42.70
N LYS A 523 6.29 35.38 -42.17
CA LYS A 523 4.97 35.21 -42.78
C LYS A 523 4.85 35.81 -44.17
N ARG A 524 5.49 36.94 -44.38
CA ARG A 524 5.55 37.62 -45.68
C ARG A 524 6.35 36.83 -46.70
N LEU A 525 7.50 36.30 -46.32
CA LEU A 525 8.39 35.53 -47.19
C LEU A 525 7.89 34.11 -47.48
N TYR A 526 7.31 33.48 -46.47
CA TYR A 526 6.74 32.13 -46.49
C TYR A 526 5.29 32.16 -46.06
N PRO A 527 4.34 32.60 -46.90
CA PRO A 527 2.92 32.71 -46.54
C PRO A 527 2.29 31.38 -46.16
N ASP A 528 2.68 30.28 -46.85
CA ASP A 528 2.26 28.95 -46.51
C ASP A 528 2.87 28.50 -45.18
N LYS A 529 2.04 27.95 -44.30
CA LYS A 529 2.43 27.54 -42.93
C LYS A 529 3.40 26.39 -42.95
N TYR A 530 3.21 25.43 -43.85
CA TYR A 530 4.06 24.24 -43.91
C TYR A 530 5.44 24.63 -44.52
N ASP A 531 5.46 25.42 -45.63
CA ASP A 531 6.69 25.88 -46.23
C ASP A 531 7.53 26.73 -45.24
N ARG A 532 6.87 27.55 -44.44
CA ARG A 532 7.53 28.33 -43.37
C ARG A 532 8.17 27.44 -42.32
N LEU A 533 7.44 26.43 -41.79
CA LEU A 533 7.98 25.46 -40.82
C LEU A 533 9.12 24.66 -41.46
N LYS A 534 8.95 24.20 -42.69
CA LYS A 534 9.99 23.48 -43.42
C LYS A 534 11.27 24.30 -43.54
N HIS A 535 11.16 25.56 -43.94
CA HIS A 535 12.32 26.47 -44.00
C HIS A 535 13.02 26.62 -42.64
N ILE A 536 12.24 26.84 -41.58
CA ILE A 536 12.78 26.97 -40.21
C ILE A 536 13.55 25.71 -39.81
N PHE A 537 12.97 24.52 -39.97
CA PHE A 537 13.62 23.29 -39.53
C PHE A 537 14.77 22.82 -40.41
N GLU A 538 14.75 23.14 -41.70
CA GLU A 538 15.81 22.74 -42.65
C GLU A 538 16.96 23.74 -42.73
N LYS A 539 16.69 25.01 -42.41
CA LYS A 539 17.68 26.07 -42.68
C LYS A 539 18.08 26.95 -41.49
N GLN A 540 17.19 27.07 -40.47
CA GLN A 540 17.44 28.08 -39.41
C GLN A 540 17.77 27.47 -38.06
N VAL A 541 17.18 26.30 -37.70
CA VAL A 541 17.39 25.72 -36.37
C VAL A 541 18.23 24.46 -36.43
N TYR A 542 19.20 24.38 -35.52
CA TYR A 542 20.17 23.31 -35.40
C TYR A 542 20.22 22.84 -33.93
N GLY A 543 20.55 21.58 -33.70
CA GLY A 543 20.66 21.10 -32.31
C GLY A 543 21.47 19.83 -32.19
N LEU A 544 22.24 19.73 -31.10
CA LEU A 544 23.02 18.57 -30.72
C LEU A 544 22.53 18.00 -29.41
N ALA A 545 22.34 16.70 -29.36
CA ALA A 545 21.90 16.00 -28.16
C ALA A 545 22.95 14.95 -27.73
N PRO A 546 23.37 14.93 -26.45
CA PRO A 546 24.52 14.13 -26.01
C PRO A 546 24.25 12.61 -26.02
N THR A 547 23.04 12.19 -25.82
CA THR A 547 22.67 10.77 -25.73
C THR A 547 21.45 10.44 -26.59
N GLU A 548 21.24 9.15 -26.88
CA GLU A 548 20.12 8.71 -27.70
C GLU A 548 18.77 9.06 -27.06
N ILE A 549 18.62 8.84 -25.73
CA ILE A 549 17.37 9.16 -25.03
C ILE A 549 17.04 10.66 -25.11
N ILE A 550 18.03 11.52 -24.90
CA ILE A 550 17.87 12.98 -24.98
C ILE A 550 17.52 13.41 -26.41
N TYR A 551 18.22 12.85 -27.41
CA TYR A 551 17.89 13.09 -28.80
C TYR A 551 16.42 12.75 -29.13
N LYS A 552 15.97 11.58 -28.68
CA LYS A 552 14.59 11.12 -28.88
C LYS A 552 13.57 11.99 -28.14
N ILE A 553 13.84 12.38 -26.90
CA ILE A 553 12.97 13.29 -26.13
C ILE A 553 12.83 14.62 -26.84
N ALA A 554 13.96 15.26 -27.17
CA ALA A 554 13.97 16.57 -27.81
C ALA A 554 13.28 16.56 -29.18
N THR A 555 13.62 15.61 -30.04
CA THR A 555 13.00 15.51 -31.36
C THR A 555 11.53 15.16 -31.30
N SER A 556 11.11 14.27 -30.38
CA SER A 556 9.69 13.94 -30.17
C SER A 556 8.89 15.17 -29.71
N TYR A 557 9.46 16.04 -28.89
CA TYR A 557 8.82 17.27 -28.46
C TYR A 557 8.80 18.34 -29.55
N ILE A 558 9.96 18.64 -30.13
CA ILE A 558 10.11 19.72 -31.13
C ILE A 558 9.28 19.45 -32.38
N LEU A 559 9.22 18.21 -32.86
CA LEU A 559 8.56 17.83 -34.10
C LEU A 559 7.15 17.26 -33.90
N GLY A 560 6.74 17.03 -32.65
CA GLY A 560 5.46 16.41 -32.31
C GLY A 560 4.34 17.39 -31.96
N PHE A 561 4.49 18.67 -32.24
CA PHE A 561 3.54 19.73 -31.89
C PHE A 561 2.18 19.62 -32.60
N ASP A 562 2.14 18.97 -33.76
CA ASP A 562 0.93 18.73 -34.56
C ASP A 562 1.06 17.37 -35.28
N GLU A 563 0.09 16.48 -35.09
CA GLU A 563 0.09 15.14 -35.67
C GLU A 563 -0.07 15.16 -37.21
N ASP A 564 -0.69 16.20 -37.76
CA ASP A 564 -0.94 16.35 -39.19
C ASP A 564 0.27 16.96 -39.93
N VAL A 565 1.22 17.56 -39.18
CA VAL A 565 2.43 18.19 -39.76
C VAL A 565 3.62 17.25 -39.63
N LYS A 566 4.12 16.74 -40.76
CA LYS A 566 5.27 15.83 -40.80
C LYS A 566 6.50 16.53 -41.34
N ILE A 567 7.40 16.92 -40.44
CA ILE A 567 8.73 17.44 -40.78
C ILE A 567 9.70 16.27 -40.93
N THR A 568 10.11 15.98 -42.17
CA THR A 568 10.99 14.84 -42.49
C THR A 568 12.47 15.20 -42.53
N HIS A 569 12.79 16.48 -42.74
CA HIS A 569 14.16 16.97 -42.77
C HIS A 569 14.37 18.03 -41.70
N HIS A 570 15.41 17.85 -40.91
CA HIS A 570 15.79 18.76 -39.82
C HIS A 570 17.28 18.60 -39.46
N ASN A 571 17.83 19.60 -38.78
CA ASN A 571 19.25 19.67 -38.43
C ASN A 571 19.56 19.26 -36.97
N PHE A 572 18.77 18.34 -36.41
CA PHE A 572 19.03 17.78 -35.08
C PHE A 572 19.87 16.50 -35.21
N LYS A 573 20.94 16.40 -34.40
CA LYS A 573 21.89 15.29 -34.43
C LYS A 573 22.17 14.76 -33.02
N GLN A 574 22.40 13.45 -32.92
CA GLN A 574 22.87 12.85 -31.70
C GLN A 574 24.40 12.96 -31.62
N VAL A 575 24.88 13.98 -30.97
CA VAL A 575 26.30 14.24 -30.74
C VAL A 575 26.48 14.92 -29.38
N ASP A 576 27.41 14.42 -28.58
CA ASP A 576 27.87 15.14 -27.38
C ASP A 576 28.89 16.19 -27.78
N ALA A 577 28.52 17.46 -27.69
CA ALA A 577 29.38 18.57 -28.03
C ALA A 577 30.46 18.87 -26.96
N LEU A 578 30.30 18.39 -25.73
CA LEU A 578 31.12 18.77 -24.59
C LEU A 578 32.62 18.38 -24.74
N PRO A 579 32.97 17.17 -25.22
CA PRO A 579 34.38 16.82 -25.48
C PRO A 579 35.04 17.77 -26.46
N TYR A 580 34.35 18.06 -27.58
CA TYR A 580 34.87 18.94 -28.63
C TYR A 580 34.97 20.41 -28.20
N ALA A 581 34.10 20.86 -27.33
CA ALA A 581 34.21 22.19 -26.72
C ALA A 581 35.41 22.29 -25.77
N LYS A 582 35.71 21.22 -25.03
CA LYS A 582 36.84 21.18 -24.09
C LYS A 582 38.21 21.13 -24.78
N ASP A 583 38.32 20.44 -25.89
CA ASP A 583 39.57 20.32 -26.64
C ASP A 583 39.75 21.39 -27.76
N GLY A 584 38.74 22.26 -27.93
CA GLY A 584 38.77 23.36 -28.91
C GLY A 584 38.47 22.94 -30.35
N SER A 585 38.02 21.70 -30.59
CA SER A 585 37.71 21.16 -31.92
C SER A 585 36.22 21.29 -32.33
N LEU A 586 35.42 22.02 -31.53
CA LEU A 586 33.97 22.11 -31.74
C LEU A 586 33.60 22.66 -33.12
N GLN A 587 34.25 23.74 -33.59
CA GLN A 587 33.94 24.29 -34.91
C GLN A 587 34.20 23.27 -36.02
N LYS A 588 35.33 22.59 -35.99
CA LYS A 588 35.63 21.54 -36.95
C LYS A 588 34.59 20.43 -36.94
N LYS A 589 34.08 20.08 -35.74
CA LYS A 589 33.04 19.07 -35.62
C LYS A 589 31.68 19.54 -36.17
N LEU A 590 31.35 20.82 -36.01
CA LEU A 590 30.14 21.39 -36.60
C LEU A 590 30.22 21.42 -38.12
N ASP A 591 31.37 21.79 -38.70
CA ASP A 591 31.62 21.79 -40.16
C ASP A 591 31.50 20.37 -40.74
N GLU A 592 32.01 19.35 -40.02
CA GLU A 592 31.85 17.93 -40.41
C GLU A 592 30.37 17.49 -40.43
N ILE A 593 29.53 17.96 -39.50
CA ILE A 593 28.14 17.52 -39.31
C ILE A 593 27.20 18.26 -40.27
N TYR A 594 27.41 19.55 -40.48
CA TYR A 594 26.47 20.43 -41.18
C TYR A 594 26.99 20.95 -42.52
N GLY A 595 28.24 20.76 -42.82
CA GLY A 595 28.94 21.37 -43.96
C GLY A 595 29.40 22.80 -43.68
N ASP A 596 30.23 23.34 -44.56
CA ASP A 596 30.70 24.73 -44.48
C ASP A 596 29.57 25.74 -44.61
#